data_9d61b29fc08e1247f86b48dd9a7bc65f
#
_entry.id   9d61b29fc08e1247f86b48dd9a7bc65f
#
_cell.length_a   1.000
_cell.length_b   1.000
_cell.length_c   1.000
_cell.angle_alpha   90.00
_cell.angle_beta   90.00
_cell.angle_gamma   90.00
#
_symmetry.space_group_name_H-M   'P 1'
#
loop_
_entity.id
_entity.type
_entity.pdbx_description
1 polymer ?
#
loop_
_entity_poly.entity_id
_entity_poly.type
_entity_poly.pdbx_seq_one_letter_code
_entity_poly.pdbx_strand_id
1 'polypeptide(L)'
;MDELVQNMTKSLQQYNGEANRAVIKINTSFMVVGFIIVSFFLLVEMMSWYKYLKQQGGEMTYRLMLEVALKYLIAYFLVAMSSQIIVAIIQITNLLTRMVGANITNNLFEFEALKKGNWAIRIVVNSLAYIAGATSLMLTNIMVFMRFIELYVLRAVSPLIVAFWMSDDTILSPFDIVLVQNKTD
;
A
#
# COMPACT_ATOMS: atom_id res chain seq x y z
N MET A 1 -26.01 2.23 8.99
CA MET A 1 -25.04 2.50 7.90
C MET A 1 -23.94 3.46 8.32
N ASP A 2 -24.26 4.54 9.02
CA ASP A 2 -23.27 5.54 9.50
C ASP A 2 -22.18 4.92 10.38
N GLU A 3 -22.53 4.00 11.25
CA GLU A 3 -21.57 3.30 12.12
C GLU A 3 -20.59 2.43 11.33
N LEU A 4 -21.04 1.77 10.28
CA LEU A 4 -20.23 0.94 9.40
C LEU A 4 -19.27 1.81 8.57
N VAL A 5 -19.76 2.89 7.95
CA VAL A 5 -18.93 3.86 7.23
C VAL A 5 -17.94 4.52 8.17
N GLN A 6 -18.37 4.86 9.38
CA GLN A 6 -17.52 5.42 10.41
C GLN A 6 -16.41 4.42 10.83
N ASN A 7 -16.74 3.14 10.99
CA ASN A 7 -15.75 2.10 11.28
C ASN A 7 -14.77 1.90 10.13
N MET A 8 -15.24 1.88 8.89
CA MET A 8 -14.40 1.76 7.69
C MET A 8 -13.45 2.94 7.48
N THR A 9 -13.80 4.14 7.95
CA THR A 9 -13.03 5.37 7.74
C THR A 9 -12.18 5.79 8.94
N LYS A 10 -12.12 4.97 10.00
CA LYS A 10 -11.21 5.18 11.13
C LYS A 10 -9.75 5.19 10.64
N SER A 11 -8.95 6.05 11.25
CA SER A 11 -7.49 5.97 11.08
C SER A 11 -6.94 4.72 11.75
N LEU A 12 -5.76 4.24 11.31
CA LEU A 12 -5.08 3.09 11.92
C LEU A 12 -4.90 3.27 13.44
N GLN A 13 -4.59 4.50 13.87
CA GLN A 13 -4.43 4.82 15.29
C GLN A 13 -5.75 4.77 16.07
N GLN A 14 -6.85 5.20 15.47
CA GLN A 14 -8.18 5.17 16.09
C GLN A 14 -8.76 3.76 16.16
N TYR A 15 -8.41 2.89 15.20
CA TYR A 15 -8.87 1.51 15.17
C TYR A 15 -8.21 0.67 16.25
N ASN A 16 -6.88 0.67 16.31
CA ASN A 16 -6.11 0.02 17.38
C ASN A 16 -4.75 0.73 17.58
N GLY A 17 -4.65 1.52 18.65
CA GLY A 17 -3.46 2.31 18.95
C GLY A 17 -2.24 1.47 19.32
N GLU A 18 -2.43 0.31 19.96
CA GLU A 18 -1.31 -0.58 20.32
C GLU A 18 -0.74 -1.28 19.10
N ALA A 19 -1.61 -1.83 18.25
CA ALA A 19 -1.20 -2.42 16.97
C ALA A 19 -0.46 -1.39 16.11
N ASN A 20 -0.97 -0.15 16.03
CA ASN A 20 -0.32 0.92 15.30
C ASN A 20 1.08 1.24 15.83
N ARG A 21 1.29 1.26 17.16
CA ARG A 21 2.62 1.47 17.77
C ARG A 21 3.58 0.33 17.43
N ALA A 22 3.11 -0.92 17.49
CA ALA A 22 3.90 -2.09 17.11
C ALA A 22 4.33 -2.01 15.63
N VAL A 23 3.40 -1.66 14.73
CA VAL A 23 3.65 -1.48 13.30
C VAL A 23 4.69 -0.39 13.04
N ILE A 24 4.62 0.74 13.75
CA ILE A 24 5.62 1.82 13.62
C ILE A 24 7.01 1.32 14.03
N LYS A 25 7.13 0.55 15.11
CA LYS A 25 8.42 -0.03 15.52
C LYS A 25 8.98 -0.99 14.49
N ILE A 26 8.15 -1.87 13.94
CA ILE A 26 8.53 -2.81 12.88
C ILE A 26 8.95 -2.03 11.62
N ASN A 27 8.18 -1.04 11.22
CA ASN A 27 8.50 -0.17 10.08
C ASN A 27 9.86 0.50 10.24
N THR A 28 10.17 1.04 11.44
CA THR A 28 11.48 1.65 11.71
C THR A 28 12.63 0.64 11.57
N SER A 29 12.42 -0.59 12.02
CA SER A 29 13.42 -1.66 11.84
C SER A 29 13.61 -2.00 10.35
N PHE A 30 12.52 -2.11 9.60
CA PHE A 30 12.58 -2.37 8.15
C PHE A 30 13.14 -1.19 7.36
N MET A 31 12.99 0.04 7.85
CA MET A 31 13.63 1.23 7.26
C MET A 31 15.15 1.10 7.27
N VAL A 32 15.75 0.64 8.38
CA VAL A 32 17.20 0.40 8.47
C VAL A 32 17.64 -0.66 7.45
N VAL A 33 16.89 -1.76 7.34
CA VAL A 33 17.15 -2.80 6.34
C VAL A 33 17.00 -2.25 4.92
N GLY A 34 15.97 -1.45 4.67
CA GLY A 34 15.75 -0.78 3.39
C GLY A 34 16.94 0.10 2.98
N PHE A 35 17.50 0.87 3.90
CA PHE A 35 18.70 1.67 3.64
C PHE A 35 19.92 0.81 3.30
N ILE A 36 20.11 -0.33 3.97
CA ILE A 36 21.20 -1.26 3.65
C ILE A 36 21.03 -1.82 2.24
N ILE A 37 19.81 -2.19 1.86
CA ILE A 37 19.48 -2.72 0.53
C ILE A 37 19.77 -1.67 -0.54
N VAL A 38 19.30 -0.42 -0.35
CA VAL A 38 19.55 0.69 -1.28
C VAL A 38 21.05 0.96 -1.42
N SER A 39 21.80 0.95 -0.30
CA SER A 39 23.26 1.11 -0.35
C SER A 39 23.95 -0.02 -1.13
N PHE A 40 23.49 -1.25 -0.95
CA PHE A 40 24.01 -2.38 -1.69
C PHE A 40 23.77 -2.24 -3.20
N PHE A 41 22.57 -1.86 -3.62
CA PHE A 41 22.28 -1.60 -5.02
C PHE A 41 23.09 -0.45 -5.61
N LEU A 42 23.31 0.62 -4.84
CA LEU A 42 24.22 1.69 -5.24
C LEU A 42 25.62 1.15 -5.56
N LEU A 43 26.17 0.33 -4.69
CA LEU A 43 27.50 -0.25 -4.91
C LEU A 43 27.53 -1.16 -6.17
N VAL A 44 26.50 -1.99 -6.35
CA VAL A 44 26.40 -2.87 -7.53
C VAL A 44 26.31 -2.03 -8.82
N GLU A 45 25.49 -0.97 -8.84
CA GLU A 45 25.35 -0.10 -10.00
C GLU A 45 26.65 0.65 -10.30
N MET A 46 27.31 1.21 -9.29
CA MET A 46 28.61 1.87 -9.44
C MET A 46 29.68 0.91 -10.00
N MET A 47 29.72 -0.34 -9.51
CA MET A 47 30.65 -1.35 -10.03
C MET A 47 30.35 -1.73 -11.49
N SER A 48 29.07 -1.80 -11.86
CA SER A 48 28.65 -2.09 -13.24
C SER A 48 29.06 -0.97 -14.19
N TRP A 49 28.82 0.26 -13.82
CA TRP A 49 29.26 1.43 -14.58
C TRP A 49 30.79 1.52 -14.70
N TYR A 50 31.52 1.23 -13.63
CA TYR A 50 32.97 1.22 -13.64
C TYR A 50 33.53 0.19 -14.64
N LYS A 51 32.98 -1.04 -14.63
CA LYS A 51 33.38 -2.10 -15.56
C LYS A 51 33.10 -1.72 -17.01
N TYR A 52 31.92 -1.15 -17.28
CA TYR A 52 31.49 -0.72 -18.62
C TYR A 52 32.42 0.37 -19.18
N LEU A 53 32.69 1.41 -18.41
CA LEU A 53 33.59 2.51 -18.81
C LEU A 53 35.04 2.03 -19.05
N LYS A 54 35.53 1.13 -18.20
CA LYS A 54 36.87 0.53 -18.38
C LYS A 54 36.99 -0.25 -19.68
N GLN A 55 35.95 -0.96 -20.09
CA GLN A 55 35.92 -1.73 -21.35
C GLN A 55 35.89 -0.81 -22.57
N GLN A 56 35.27 0.37 -22.51
CA GLN A 56 35.19 1.32 -23.61
C GLN A 56 36.33 2.34 -23.64
N GLY A 57 37.28 2.27 -22.71
CA GLY A 57 38.36 3.24 -22.59
C GLY A 57 37.92 4.66 -22.20
N GLY A 58 36.68 4.77 -21.68
CA GLY A 58 36.09 6.02 -21.24
C GLY A 58 36.42 6.35 -19.78
N GLU A 59 36.46 7.62 -19.45
CA GLU A 59 36.53 8.07 -18.05
C GLU A 59 35.15 8.36 -17.50
N MET A 60 34.98 8.11 -16.18
CA MET A 60 33.74 8.37 -15.49
C MET A 60 33.44 9.87 -15.46
N THR A 61 32.48 10.32 -16.27
CA THR A 61 32.12 11.73 -16.38
C THR A 61 31.39 12.17 -15.10
N TYR A 62 31.73 13.38 -14.60
CA TYR A 62 31.08 14.00 -13.44
C TYR A 62 29.54 14.01 -13.56
N ARG A 63 29.02 14.23 -14.75
CA ARG A 63 27.57 14.20 -15.03
C ARG A 63 26.94 12.84 -14.70
N LEU A 64 27.57 11.74 -15.08
CA LEU A 64 27.10 10.38 -14.80
C LEU A 64 27.10 10.07 -13.30
N MET A 65 28.16 10.46 -12.59
CA MET A 65 28.21 10.32 -11.12
C MET A 65 27.10 11.09 -10.43
N LEU A 66 26.82 12.31 -10.91
CA LEU A 66 25.76 13.15 -10.33
C LEU A 66 24.37 12.56 -10.59
N GLU A 67 24.15 11.98 -11.77
CA GLU A 67 22.87 11.34 -12.12
C GLU A 67 22.60 10.11 -11.23
N VAL A 68 23.59 9.24 -11.07
CA VAL A 68 23.51 8.07 -10.16
C VAL A 68 23.31 8.53 -8.72
N ALA A 69 24.09 9.52 -8.25
CA ALA A 69 23.96 10.04 -6.89
C ALA A 69 22.57 10.61 -6.63
N LEU A 70 21.99 11.35 -7.58
CA LEU A 70 20.64 11.93 -7.45
C LEU A 70 19.57 10.86 -7.43
N LYS A 71 19.66 9.81 -8.25
CA LYS A 71 18.77 8.65 -8.26
C LYS A 71 18.73 7.99 -6.86
N TYR A 72 19.89 7.72 -6.28
CA TYR A 72 19.96 7.09 -4.97
C TYR A 72 19.57 8.02 -3.81
N LEU A 73 19.82 9.31 -3.93
CA LEU A 73 19.31 10.28 -2.96
C LEU A 73 17.77 10.27 -2.91
N ILE A 74 17.13 10.20 -4.07
CA ILE A 74 15.68 10.06 -4.16
C ILE A 74 15.23 8.71 -3.54
N ALA A 75 15.95 7.62 -3.81
CA ALA A 75 15.66 6.30 -3.23
C ALA A 75 15.72 6.32 -1.70
N TYR A 76 16.75 6.91 -1.12
CA TYR A 76 16.86 7.08 0.34
C TYR A 76 15.72 7.91 0.91
N PHE A 77 15.36 9.01 0.23
CA PHE A 77 14.24 9.84 0.63
C PHE A 77 12.92 9.07 0.60
N LEU A 78 12.66 8.30 -0.45
CA LEU A 78 11.44 7.48 -0.58
C LEU A 78 11.37 6.39 0.50
N VAL A 79 12.46 5.71 0.82
CA VAL A 79 12.52 4.72 1.91
C VAL A 79 12.22 5.40 3.25
N ALA A 80 12.82 6.57 3.52
CA ALA A 80 12.58 7.33 4.75
C ALA A 80 11.12 7.79 4.88
N MET A 81 10.50 8.20 3.79
CA MET A 81 9.13 8.72 3.73
C MET A 81 8.06 7.64 3.47
N SER A 82 8.45 6.38 3.26
CA SER A 82 7.56 5.29 2.83
C SER A 82 6.33 5.13 3.73
N SER A 83 6.51 5.15 5.05
CA SER A 83 5.40 5.07 6.03
C SER A 83 4.43 6.25 5.91
N GLN A 84 4.93 7.46 5.66
CA GLN A 84 4.12 8.67 5.53
C GLN A 84 3.34 8.66 4.23
N ILE A 85 3.94 8.19 3.14
CA ILE A 85 3.29 8.02 1.83
C ILE A 85 2.11 7.05 1.97
N ILE A 86 2.30 5.89 2.60
CA ILE A 86 1.22 4.92 2.83
C ILE A 86 0.09 5.54 3.67
N VAL A 87 0.43 6.24 4.75
CA VAL A 87 -0.58 6.92 5.59
C VAL A 87 -1.36 7.97 4.79
N ALA A 88 -0.70 8.74 3.94
CA ALA A 88 -1.34 9.72 3.07
C ALA A 88 -2.33 9.05 2.08
N ILE A 89 -1.92 7.94 1.45
CA ILE A 89 -2.79 7.15 0.56
C ILE A 89 -4.02 6.63 1.32
N ILE A 90 -3.83 6.11 2.54
CA ILE A 90 -4.94 5.64 3.38
C ILE A 90 -5.91 6.79 3.71
N GLN A 91 -5.39 7.99 4.02
CA GLN A 91 -6.22 9.16 4.32
C GLN A 91 -7.04 9.59 3.10
N ILE A 92 -6.44 9.63 1.91
CA ILE A 92 -7.14 9.93 0.65
C ILE A 92 -8.22 8.88 0.40
N THR A 93 -7.91 7.60 0.54
CA THR A 93 -8.88 6.50 0.37
C THR A 93 -10.05 6.62 1.36
N ASN A 94 -9.77 6.96 2.63
CA ASN A 94 -10.81 7.18 3.63
C ASN A 94 -11.70 8.38 3.30
N LEU A 95 -11.11 9.45 2.76
CA LEU A 95 -11.87 10.61 2.30
C LEU A 95 -12.82 10.23 1.16
N LEU A 96 -12.30 9.51 0.15
CA LEU A 96 -13.12 9.01 -0.97
C LEU A 96 -14.23 8.08 -0.48
N THR A 97 -13.94 7.17 0.45
CA THR A 97 -14.95 6.26 1.04
C THR A 97 -16.05 7.06 1.75
N ARG A 98 -15.72 8.13 2.47
CA ARG A 98 -16.72 9.01 3.10
C ARG A 98 -17.58 9.74 2.07
N MET A 99 -16.97 10.25 1.00
CA MET A 99 -17.71 10.95 -0.06
C MET A 99 -18.68 10.01 -0.79
N VAL A 100 -18.25 8.77 -1.09
CA VAL A 100 -19.11 7.75 -1.69
C VAL A 100 -20.18 7.30 -0.70
N GLY A 101 -19.80 7.02 0.57
CA GLY A 101 -20.73 6.59 1.62
C GLY A 101 -21.83 7.60 1.92
N ALA A 102 -21.54 8.90 1.83
CA ALA A 102 -22.52 9.96 2.03
C ALA A 102 -23.62 9.99 0.94
N ASN A 103 -23.32 9.45 -0.25
CA ASN A 103 -24.28 9.37 -1.36
C ASN A 103 -25.08 8.07 -1.39
N ILE A 104 -24.75 7.09 -0.53
CA ILE A 104 -25.49 5.84 -0.46
C ILE A 104 -26.67 6.03 0.49
N THR A 105 -27.88 5.84 -0.03
CA THR A 105 -29.12 5.97 0.73
C THR A 105 -29.14 4.97 1.88
N ASN A 106 -29.45 5.42 3.10
CA ASN A 106 -29.41 4.63 4.34
C ASN A 106 -30.31 3.37 4.37
N ASN A 107 -31.19 3.20 3.38
CA ASN A 107 -32.23 2.20 3.39
C ASN A 107 -31.86 0.83 2.79
N LEU A 108 -30.62 0.66 2.30
CA LEU A 108 -30.21 -0.62 1.66
C LEU A 108 -30.20 -1.83 2.60
N PHE A 109 -30.18 -1.61 3.92
CA PHE A 109 -30.11 -2.68 4.93
C PHE A 109 -31.22 -2.59 5.99
N GLU A 110 -32.21 -1.70 5.83
CA GLU A 110 -33.38 -1.67 6.70
C GLU A 110 -34.37 -2.75 6.26
N PHE A 111 -34.39 -3.86 6.99
CA PHE A 111 -35.39 -4.90 6.82
C PHE A 111 -36.66 -4.47 7.58
N GLU A 112 -37.73 -4.08 6.85
CA GLU A 112 -39.04 -3.94 7.44
C GLU A 112 -39.67 -5.33 7.63
N ALA A 113 -39.86 -5.69 8.90
CA ALA A 113 -40.53 -6.94 9.23
C ALA A 113 -41.96 -6.93 8.63
N LEU A 114 -42.32 -8.04 7.97
CA LEU A 114 -43.65 -8.23 7.42
C LEU A 114 -44.71 -8.12 8.53
N LYS A 115 -45.57 -7.09 8.47
CA LYS A 115 -46.61 -6.81 9.45
C LYS A 115 -47.96 -7.41 9.08
N LYS A 116 -48.19 -7.75 7.79
CA LYS A 116 -49.46 -8.32 7.26
C LYS A 116 -49.22 -9.69 6.67
N GLY A 117 -50.17 -10.64 6.88
CA GLY A 117 -50.13 -11.98 6.33
C GLY A 117 -50.36 -13.07 7.38
N ASN A 118 -50.37 -14.35 6.95
CA ASN A 118 -50.53 -15.52 7.81
C ASN A 118 -49.37 -15.54 8.84
N TRP A 119 -49.72 -15.75 10.11
CA TRP A 119 -48.75 -15.69 11.23
C TRP A 119 -47.55 -16.65 11.04
N ALA A 120 -47.77 -17.84 10.50
CA ALA A 120 -46.73 -18.83 10.26
C ALA A 120 -45.74 -18.41 9.20
N ILE A 121 -46.23 -17.86 8.06
CA ILE A 121 -45.40 -17.34 6.98
C ILE A 121 -44.59 -16.14 7.47
N ARG A 122 -45.20 -15.28 8.28
CA ARG A 122 -44.52 -14.10 8.84
C ARG A 122 -43.36 -14.47 9.75
N ILE A 123 -43.53 -15.51 10.62
CA ILE A 123 -42.45 -15.97 11.50
C ILE A 123 -41.29 -16.50 10.65
N VAL A 124 -41.60 -17.40 9.69
CA VAL A 124 -40.54 -18.01 8.85
C VAL A 124 -39.77 -16.94 8.04
N VAL A 125 -40.45 -16.05 7.34
CA VAL A 125 -39.82 -15.02 6.53
C VAL A 125 -39.03 -14.06 7.39
N ASN A 126 -39.55 -13.59 8.51
CA ASN A 126 -38.84 -12.68 9.41
C ASN A 126 -37.59 -13.35 10.02
N SER A 127 -37.68 -14.62 10.40
CA SER A 127 -36.54 -15.38 10.93
C SER A 127 -35.44 -15.57 9.89
N LEU A 128 -35.80 -15.94 8.65
CA LEU A 128 -34.85 -16.07 7.55
C LEU A 128 -34.16 -14.74 7.23
N ALA A 129 -34.95 -13.65 7.19
CA ALA A 129 -34.40 -12.31 6.92
C ALA A 129 -33.49 -11.85 8.06
N TYR A 130 -33.83 -12.12 9.31
CA TYR A 130 -32.99 -11.82 10.47
C TYR A 130 -31.64 -12.58 10.41
N ILE A 131 -31.68 -13.88 10.10
CA ILE A 131 -30.48 -14.71 9.96
C ILE A 131 -29.61 -14.18 8.80
N ALA A 132 -30.21 -13.89 7.64
CA ALA A 132 -29.50 -13.36 6.49
C ALA A 132 -28.86 -11.99 6.80
N GLY A 133 -29.60 -11.11 7.47
CA GLY A 133 -29.09 -9.79 7.89
C GLY A 133 -27.94 -9.90 8.90
N ALA A 134 -28.07 -10.76 9.92
CA ALA A 134 -27.04 -10.99 10.90
C ALA A 134 -25.76 -11.57 10.26
N THR A 135 -25.91 -12.53 9.35
CA THR A 135 -24.79 -13.12 8.61
C THR A 135 -24.09 -12.07 7.73
N SER A 136 -24.84 -11.22 7.03
CA SER A 136 -24.31 -10.14 6.21
C SER A 136 -23.51 -9.14 7.04
N LEU A 137 -24.03 -8.73 8.20
CA LEU A 137 -23.31 -7.83 9.13
C LEU A 137 -22.03 -8.47 9.66
N MET A 138 -22.04 -9.76 10.00
CA MET A 138 -20.86 -10.47 10.45
C MET A 138 -19.78 -10.52 9.36
N LEU A 139 -20.15 -10.85 8.13
CA LEU A 139 -19.23 -10.87 6.99
C LEU A 139 -18.63 -9.49 6.73
N THR A 140 -19.45 -8.45 6.78
CA THR A 140 -18.98 -7.08 6.60
C THR A 140 -17.96 -6.67 7.68
N ASN A 141 -18.22 -7.02 8.94
CA ASN A 141 -17.28 -6.73 10.02
C ASN A 141 -15.95 -7.47 9.85
N ILE A 142 -16.00 -8.73 9.37
CA ILE A 142 -14.78 -9.49 9.05
C ILE A 142 -14.00 -8.82 7.91
N MET A 143 -14.67 -8.37 6.85
CA MET A 143 -14.03 -7.66 5.73
C MET A 143 -13.36 -6.36 6.19
N VAL A 144 -14.02 -5.59 7.05
CA VAL A 144 -13.43 -4.35 7.64
C VAL A 144 -12.19 -4.70 8.46
N PHE A 145 -12.25 -5.74 9.29
CA PHE A 145 -11.12 -6.19 10.10
C PHE A 145 -9.92 -6.62 9.22
N MET A 146 -10.16 -7.44 8.19
CA MET A 146 -9.13 -7.89 7.24
C MET A 146 -8.46 -6.71 6.53
N ARG A 147 -9.24 -5.70 6.10
CA ARG A 147 -8.70 -4.47 5.52
C ARG A 147 -7.71 -3.79 6.47
N PHE A 148 -8.02 -3.68 7.76
CA PHE A 148 -7.09 -3.05 8.71
C PHE A 148 -5.82 -3.87 8.88
N ILE A 149 -5.90 -5.21 8.90
CA ILE A 149 -4.71 -6.08 8.94
C ILE A 149 -3.82 -5.81 7.71
N GLU A 150 -4.40 -5.81 6.52
CA GLU A 150 -3.69 -5.54 5.28
C GLU A 150 -2.99 -4.18 5.31
N LEU A 151 -3.66 -3.12 5.77
CA LEU A 151 -3.09 -1.78 5.90
C LEU A 151 -1.94 -1.73 6.93
N TYR A 152 -2.06 -2.45 8.05
CA TYR A 152 -0.97 -2.54 9.02
C TYR A 152 0.25 -3.26 8.44
N VAL A 153 0.05 -4.38 7.75
CA VAL A 153 1.13 -5.12 7.09
C VAL A 153 1.78 -4.27 6.01
N LEU A 154 1.00 -3.63 5.14
CA LEU A 154 1.50 -2.77 4.09
C LEU A 154 2.35 -1.62 4.66
N ARG A 155 1.88 -0.98 5.73
CA ARG A 155 2.63 0.06 6.41
C ARG A 155 3.93 -0.45 7.02
N ALA A 156 3.92 -1.64 7.64
CA ALA A 156 5.10 -2.23 8.25
C ALA A 156 6.20 -2.52 7.21
N VAL A 157 5.81 -3.09 6.06
CA VAL A 157 6.73 -3.58 5.02
C VAL A 157 7.08 -2.50 3.98
N SER A 158 6.42 -1.35 4.01
CA SER A 158 6.58 -0.29 3.00
C SER A 158 8.04 0.11 2.70
N PRO A 159 8.97 0.23 3.68
CA PRO A 159 10.37 0.58 3.37
C PRO A 159 11.06 -0.46 2.50
N LEU A 160 10.75 -1.75 2.71
CA LEU A 160 11.33 -2.83 1.92
C LEU A 160 10.76 -2.84 0.49
N ILE A 161 9.44 -2.66 0.34
CA ILE A 161 8.80 -2.59 -0.97
C ILE A 161 9.43 -1.48 -1.81
N VAL A 162 9.62 -0.28 -1.22
CA VAL A 162 10.25 0.84 -1.90
C VAL A 162 11.71 0.55 -2.26
N ALA A 163 12.47 -0.05 -1.33
CA ALA A 163 13.87 -0.40 -1.57
C ALA A 163 14.03 -1.41 -2.72
N PHE A 164 13.17 -2.42 -2.79
CA PHE A 164 13.18 -3.41 -3.88
C PHE A 164 12.67 -2.85 -5.21
N TRP A 165 11.67 -1.97 -5.21
CA TRP A 165 11.18 -1.35 -6.43
C TRP A 165 12.28 -0.55 -7.15
N MET A 166 13.14 0.14 -6.39
CA MET A 166 14.29 0.84 -6.95
C MET A 166 15.34 -0.09 -7.56
N SER A 167 15.33 -1.40 -7.22
CA SER A 167 16.27 -2.38 -7.78
C SER A 167 15.90 -2.82 -9.20
N ASP A 168 14.62 -2.81 -9.56
CA ASP A 168 14.18 -3.23 -10.90
C ASP A 168 14.72 -2.30 -11.98
N ASP A 169 14.82 -0.99 -11.72
CA ASP A 169 15.46 -0.02 -12.61
C ASP A 169 16.97 -0.23 -12.73
N THR A 170 17.60 -0.91 -11.77
CA THR A 170 19.05 -1.19 -11.77
C THR A 170 19.38 -2.44 -12.59
N ILE A 171 18.42 -3.35 -12.76
CA ILE A 171 18.55 -4.59 -13.54
C ILE A 171 18.41 -4.34 -15.06
N LEU A 172 17.78 -3.23 -15.47
CA LEU A 172 17.84 -2.71 -16.82
C LEU A 172 19.30 -2.25 -17.08
N SER A 173 20.10 -3.23 -17.44
CA SER A 173 21.54 -3.09 -17.60
C SER A 173 21.88 -2.04 -18.64
N PRO A 174 23.05 -1.37 -18.56
CA PRO A 174 23.56 -0.51 -19.62
C PRO A 174 23.62 -1.23 -20.98
N PHE A 175 23.50 -2.55 -21.03
CA PHE A 175 23.35 -3.33 -22.23
C PHE A 175 22.07 -3.05 -23.02
N ASP A 176 20.95 -2.78 -22.36
CA ASP A 176 19.68 -2.53 -23.05
C ASP A 176 19.64 -1.15 -23.69
N ILE A 177 20.32 -0.17 -23.11
CA ILE A 177 20.45 1.18 -23.68
C ILE A 177 21.30 1.15 -24.95
N VAL A 178 22.36 0.35 -24.99
CA VAL A 178 23.23 0.21 -26.16
C VAL A 178 22.54 -0.54 -27.30
N LEU A 179 21.71 -1.55 -26.99
CA LEU A 179 20.93 -2.29 -27.99
C LEU A 179 19.85 -1.42 -28.65
N VAL A 180 19.27 -0.48 -27.91
CA VAL A 180 18.28 0.47 -28.44
C VAL A 180 18.99 1.51 -29.35
N GLN A 181 20.17 1.97 -28.98
CA GLN A 181 20.93 2.99 -29.75
C GLN A 181 21.51 2.41 -31.05
N ASN A 182 21.90 1.14 -31.07
CA ASN A 182 22.44 0.45 -32.25
C ASN A 182 21.35 -0.01 -33.23
N LYS A 183 20.06 0.17 -32.91
CA LYS A 183 18.92 -0.19 -33.76
C LYS A 183 18.32 1.03 -34.48
N THR A 184 18.84 2.22 -34.23
CA THR A 184 18.40 3.50 -34.83
C THR A 184 19.42 4.10 -35.82
N ASP A 185 20.56 3.45 -36.03
CA ASP A 185 21.50 3.68 -37.12
C ASP A 185 21.41 2.56 -38.19
#